data_3079beaa0a0a65aed3f7a195879183fb
#
_entry.id   3079beaa0a0a65aed3f7a195879183fb
#
_cell.length_a   1.000
_cell.length_b   1.000
_cell.length_c   1.000
_cell.angle_alpha   90.00
_cell.angle_beta   90.00
_cell.angle_gamma   90.00
#
_symmetry.space_group_name_H-M   'P 1'
#
loop_
_entity.id
_entity.type
_entity.pdbx_description
1 polymer ?
#
loop_
_entity_poly.entity_id
_entity_poly.type
_entity_poly.pdbx_seq_one_letter_code
_entity_poly.pdbx_strand_id
1 'polypeptide(L)'
;MKVLIATAVYYPMVNGVAVFSHNLAAGLVSRGNEVIVVCPSQTGKNYTRIEDGVKVCHLKSVQAKVYPDQIHDVPAKKKFLGKELPHLFYKHGFRVSVFPKREIRKIMDGFKPDVVHVQVSDPIGLSVVSYARKTGVPVVTTEHNQPEVLTEPLKMPKLVKKPVDAMLSAYFYNRQSKSDFVTMPTQQAIENLILSRNKDFGVPVATVSNGVDLSSFKPGKAKDEIYDKYKIKKDVPTVVYVGRVDPEKKVGLVVEAFAKVYDRLPDAQFVLVGDGVDRIRIEEYINKKDIKSVRVLGRVMQPDLYELYRVGDVFATASEIETQGIVLIEAAATGLPLIAVDAGAVKEVCITGKNGYLCEPGNVDEIAESMYTILSDKELQKKFSKASLEIASEHDLNKTIDKFLNIYNKVIN
;
A
#
# COMPACT_ATOMS: atom_id res chain seq x y z
N MET A 1 -6.79 -24.81 -11.12
CA MET A 1 -8.14 -24.30 -10.75
C MET A 1 -8.45 -23.03 -11.51
N LYS A 2 -9.73 -22.66 -11.56
CA LYS A 2 -10.21 -21.40 -12.15
C LYS A 2 -10.52 -20.38 -11.04
N VAL A 3 -9.76 -19.30 -11.01
CA VAL A 3 -9.88 -18.26 -9.96
C VAL A 3 -10.39 -16.96 -10.57
N LEU A 4 -11.47 -16.39 -10.01
CA LEU A 4 -11.92 -15.06 -10.36
C LEU A 4 -11.56 -14.09 -9.25
N ILE A 5 -10.73 -13.08 -9.55
CA ILE A 5 -10.35 -12.02 -8.63
C ILE A 5 -11.17 -10.77 -8.93
N ALA A 6 -11.88 -10.25 -7.94
CA ALA A 6 -12.63 -8.99 -8.03
C ALA A 6 -11.93 -7.91 -7.21
N THR A 7 -11.61 -6.78 -7.84
CA THR A 7 -10.90 -5.68 -7.18
C THR A 7 -11.46 -4.32 -7.61
N ALA A 8 -11.46 -3.36 -6.69
CA ALA A 8 -11.86 -1.97 -6.96
C ALA A 8 -10.78 -1.18 -7.70
N VAL A 9 -9.52 -1.62 -7.65
CA VAL A 9 -8.37 -0.96 -8.25
C VAL A 9 -7.44 -1.98 -8.90
N TYR A 10 -6.97 -1.67 -10.09
CA TYR A 10 -6.03 -2.48 -10.85
C TYR A 10 -5.20 -1.60 -11.78
N TYR A 11 -4.12 -2.12 -12.38
CA TYR A 11 -3.31 -1.36 -13.32
C TYR A 11 -4.17 -0.72 -14.44
N PRO A 12 -3.83 0.52 -14.87
CA PRO A 12 -2.60 1.30 -14.61
C PRO A 12 -2.58 2.09 -13.30
N MET A 13 -3.61 2.01 -12.43
CA MET A 13 -3.51 2.59 -11.09
C MET A 13 -2.48 1.80 -10.27
N VAL A 14 -1.60 2.52 -9.57
CA VAL A 14 -0.56 1.92 -8.73
C VAL A 14 -0.78 2.33 -7.27
N ASN A 15 -1.30 1.40 -6.51
CA ASN A 15 -1.38 1.44 -5.05
C ASN A 15 -1.19 0.02 -4.50
N GLY A 16 -1.09 -0.14 -3.19
CA GLY A 16 -0.84 -1.44 -2.56
C GLY A 16 -1.82 -2.54 -2.99
N VAL A 17 -3.12 -2.22 -3.11
CA VAL A 17 -4.15 -3.20 -3.52
C VAL A 17 -4.01 -3.58 -5.00
N ALA A 18 -3.74 -2.61 -5.87
CA ALA A 18 -3.57 -2.87 -7.31
C ALA A 18 -2.34 -3.73 -7.57
N VAL A 19 -1.20 -3.41 -6.93
CA VAL A 19 0.05 -4.17 -7.02
C VAL A 19 -0.17 -5.59 -6.48
N PHE A 20 -0.76 -5.73 -5.31
CA PHE A 20 -1.07 -7.03 -4.73
C PHE A 20 -1.99 -7.87 -5.64
N SER A 21 -3.09 -7.30 -6.12
CA SER A 21 -4.05 -8.01 -6.99
C SER A 21 -3.40 -8.49 -8.28
N HIS A 22 -2.51 -7.67 -8.86
CA HIS A 22 -1.75 -8.05 -10.06
C HIS A 22 -0.74 -9.18 -9.76
N ASN A 23 0.08 -9.01 -8.72
CA ASN A 23 1.09 -10.00 -8.34
C ASN A 23 0.47 -11.35 -7.97
N LEU A 24 -0.65 -11.33 -7.24
CA LEU A 24 -1.41 -12.54 -6.93
C LEU A 24 -1.93 -13.22 -8.21
N ALA A 25 -2.55 -12.45 -9.11
CA ALA A 25 -3.10 -13.01 -10.35
C ALA A 25 -2.00 -13.61 -11.25
N ALA A 26 -0.92 -12.87 -11.49
CA ALA A 26 0.23 -13.35 -12.27
C ALA A 26 0.90 -14.56 -11.62
N GLY A 27 1.07 -14.54 -10.31
CA GLY A 27 1.64 -15.64 -9.54
C GLY A 27 0.77 -16.91 -9.53
N LEU A 28 -0.54 -16.79 -9.57
CA LEU A 28 -1.45 -17.94 -9.73
C LEU A 28 -1.36 -18.52 -11.16
N VAL A 29 -1.29 -17.66 -12.18
CA VAL A 29 -1.11 -18.11 -13.58
C VAL A 29 0.23 -18.84 -13.75
N SER A 30 1.31 -18.32 -13.18
CA SER A 30 2.63 -18.98 -13.25
C SER A 30 2.65 -20.37 -12.59
N ARG A 31 1.67 -20.67 -11.73
CA ARG A 31 1.47 -21.97 -11.09
C ARG A 31 0.41 -22.84 -11.79
N GLY A 32 0.07 -22.52 -13.05
CA GLY A 32 -0.82 -23.30 -13.90
C GLY A 32 -2.32 -23.13 -13.62
N ASN A 33 -2.72 -22.05 -12.94
CA ASN A 33 -4.13 -21.73 -12.74
C ASN A 33 -4.67 -20.83 -13.84
N GLU A 34 -5.97 -20.96 -14.16
CA GLU A 34 -6.67 -20.02 -15.02
C GLU A 34 -7.20 -18.86 -14.17
N VAL A 35 -6.84 -17.62 -14.51
CA VAL A 35 -7.23 -16.45 -13.70
C VAL A 35 -7.94 -15.41 -14.56
N ILE A 36 -9.09 -14.93 -14.05
CA ILE A 36 -9.75 -13.72 -14.55
C ILE A 36 -9.75 -12.68 -13.45
N VAL A 37 -9.28 -11.46 -13.77
CA VAL A 37 -9.45 -10.29 -12.91
C VAL A 37 -10.60 -9.44 -13.43
N VAL A 38 -11.47 -8.99 -12.52
CA VAL A 38 -12.56 -8.06 -12.83
C VAL A 38 -12.37 -6.78 -12.04
N CYS A 39 -12.30 -5.65 -12.76
CA CYS A 39 -12.04 -4.33 -12.16
C CYS A 39 -12.78 -3.20 -12.89
N PRO A 40 -12.87 -1.99 -12.32
CA PRO A 40 -13.43 -0.84 -13.00
C PRO A 40 -12.61 -0.41 -14.22
N SER A 41 -13.28 -0.04 -15.30
CA SER A 41 -12.66 0.45 -16.52
C SER A 41 -12.07 1.84 -16.35
N GLN A 42 -10.89 2.09 -16.90
CA GLN A 42 -10.28 3.41 -16.94
C GLN A 42 -10.87 4.30 -18.07
N THR A 43 -11.45 3.69 -19.09
CA THR A 43 -12.06 4.40 -20.23
C THR A 43 -13.54 4.71 -20.03
N GLY A 44 -14.15 4.17 -18.98
CA GLY A 44 -15.59 4.25 -18.73
C GLY A 44 -16.43 3.25 -19.55
N LYS A 45 -15.83 2.48 -20.47
CA LYS A 45 -16.49 1.44 -21.28
C LYS A 45 -15.98 0.05 -20.91
N ASN A 46 -16.77 -0.99 -21.16
CA ASN A 46 -16.29 -2.37 -21.00
C ASN A 46 -15.21 -2.67 -22.03
N TYR A 47 -14.12 -3.30 -21.60
CA TYR A 47 -13.10 -3.90 -22.47
C TYR A 47 -12.39 -5.03 -21.72
N THR A 48 -11.67 -5.86 -22.47
CA THR A 48 -10.87 -6.95 -21.93
C THR A 48 -9.48 -6.89 -22.54
N ARG A 49 -8.46 -7.18 -21.74
CA ARG A 49 -7.08 -7.33 -22.19
C ARG A 49 -6.42 -8.51 -21.50
N ILE A 50 -5.29 -8.97 -22.03
CA ILE A 50 -4.45 -9.99 -21.39
C ILE A 50 -3.18 -9.29 -20.92
N GLU A 51 -2.83 -9.49 -19.66
CA GLU A 51 -1.62 -8.98 -19.03
C GLU A 51 -0.96 -10.12 -18.26
N ASP A 52 0.30 -10.41 -18.53
CA ASP A 52 1.09 -11.48 -17.89
C ASP A 52 0.32 -12.83 -17.81
N GLY A 53 -0.39 -13.17 -18.89
CA GLY A 53 -1.22 -14.37 -18.98
C GLY A 53 -2.56 -14.27 -18.26
N VAL A 54 -2.83 -13.19 -17.56
CA VAL A 54 -4.08 -12.92 -16.84
C VAL A 54 -5.09 -12.26 -17.76
N LYS A 55 -6.31 -12.78 -17.83
CA LYS A 55 -7.43 -12.12 -18.51
C LYS A 55 -8.05 -11.07 -17.61
N VAL A 56 -7.91 -9.79 -17.96
CA VAL A 56 -8.44 -8.65 -17.19
C VAL A 56 -9.69 -8.09 -17.86
N CYS A 57 -10.83 -8.20 -17.18
CA CYS A 57 -12.12 -7.67 -17.61
C CYS A 57 -12.40 -6.33 -16.94
N HIS A 58 -12.30 -5.24 -17.70
CA HIS A 58 -12.58 -3.90 -17.24
C HIS A 58 -14.08 -3.58 -17.47
N LEU A 59 -14.82 -3.32 -16.39
CA LEU A 59 -16.25 -3.06 -16.44
C LEU A 59 -16.54 -1.56 -16.50
N LYS A 60 -17.61 -1.20 -17.22
CA LYS A 60 -18.12 0.17 -17.33
C LYS A 60 -18.10 0.86 -15.96
N SER A 61 -17.55 2.05 -15.92
CA SER A 61 -17.33 2.80 -14.69
C SER A 61 -17.55 4.29 -14.87
N VAL A 62 -17.82 4.96 -13.79
CA VAL A 62 -17.86 6.42 -13.69
C VAL A 62 -16.75 6.88 -12.75
N GLN A 63 -16.26 8.08 -12.96
CA GLN A 63 -15.29 8.68 -12.09
C GLN A 63 -15.97 9.07 -10.77
N ALA A 64 -15.50 8.51 -9.66
CA ALA A 64 -15.92 8.95 -8.34
C ALA A 64 -15.06 10.15 -7.94
N LYS A 65 -15.67 11.31 -7.78
CA LYS A 65 -14.98 12.57 -7.41
C LYS A 65 -14.53 12.62 -5.94
N VAL A 66 -14.43 11.48 -5.28
CA VAL A 66 -14.36 11.39 -3.81
C VAL A 66 -12.97 10.99 -3.29
N TYR A 67 -12.04 10.60 -4.14
CA TYR A 67 -10.70 10.18 -3.71
C TYR A 67 -9.62 10.91 -4.51
N PRO A 68 -8.58 11.47 -3.86
CA PRO A 68 -7.47 12.08 -4.57
C PRO A 68 -6.75 10.99 -5.36
N ASP A 69 -6.60 11.24 -6.65
CA ASP A 69 -5.85 10.34 -7.50
C ASP A 69 -4.35 10.53 -7.32
N GLN A 70 -3.61 9.46 -7.51
CA GLN A 70 -2.14 9.45 -7.48
C GLN A 70 -1.56 10.01 -8.79
N ILE A 71 -2.06 11.13 -9.31
CA ILE A 71 -1.76 11.59 -10.65
C ILE A 71 -1.01 12.92 -10.70
N HIS A 72 -0.08 12.84 -11.53
CA HIS A 72 1.03 13.56 -12.10
C HIS A 72 0.91 15.07 -12.32
N ASP A 73 -0.28 15.65 -12.30
CA ASP A 73 -0.46 17.09 -12.42
C ASP A 73 -1.46 17.53 -11.35
N VAL A 74 -0.94 18.04 -10.24
CA VAL A 74 -1.77 18.76 -9.28
C VAL A 74 -2.35 19.97 -10.02
N PRO A 75 -3.63 19.97 -10.44
CA PRO A 75 -4.18 21.11 -11.10
C PRO A 75 -4.21 22.27 -10.13
N ALA A 76 -3.93 23.45 -10.62
CA ALA A 76 -4.01 24.69 -9.86
C ALA A 76 -5.24 24.69 -8.95
N LYS A 77 -5.04 25.03 -7.69
CA LYS A 77 -6.06 25.08 -6.62
C LYS A 77 -7.38 25.62 -7.14
N LYS A 78 -8.40 24.79 -7.29
CA LYS A 78 -9.73 25.24 -7.66
C LYS A 78 -10.40 25.89 -6.47
N LYS A 79 -10.77 27.16 -6.62
CA LYS A 79 -11.56 27.88 -5.64
C LYS A 79 -13.03 27.85 -6.03
N PHE A 80 -13.90 27.58 -5.06
CA PHE A 80 -15.35 27.77 -5.20
C PHE A 80 -15.80 28.75 -4.11
N LEU A 81 -16.44 29.82 -4.50
CA LEU A 81 -16.83 30.92 -3.61
C LEU A 81 -15.69 31.45 -2.74
N GLY A 82 -14.49 31.59 -3.32
CA GLY A 82 -13.32 32.14 -2.63
C GLY A 82 -12.60 31.19 -1.66
N LYS A 83 -13.18 30.02 -1.38
CA LYS A 83 -12.58 28.97 -0.52
C LYS A 83 -11.92 27.88 -1.39
N GLU A 84 -10.75 27.40 -0.95
CA GLU A 84 -10.12 26.24 -1.58
C GLU A 84 -11.02 25.01 -1.41
N LEU A 85 -11.33 24.37 -2.54
CA LEU A 85 -12.07 23.10 -2.50
C LEU A 85 -11.15 22.04 -1.86
N PRO A 86 -11.66 21.22 -0.93
CA PRO A 86 -10.95 20.05 -0.46
C PRO A 86 -10.49 19.20 -1.66
N HIS A 87 -9.30 18.60 -1.58
CA HIS A 87 -8.75 17.74 -2.63
C HIS A 87 -9.65 16.54 -3.05
N LEU A 88 -10.76 16.35 -2.37
CA LEU A 88 -11.85 15.45 -2.73
C LEU A 88 -12.44 15.67 -4.14
N PHE A 89 -12.13 16.78 -4.81
CA PHE A 89 -12.75 17.19 -6.08
C PHE A 89 -11.77 17.23 -7.26
N TYR A 90 -10.68 16.47 -7.24
CA TYR A 90 -9.71 16.44 -8.34
C TYR A 90 -10.19 15.59 -9.54
N LYS A 91 -9.64 15.95 -10.73
CA LYS A 91 -10.15 15.58 -12.06
C LYS A 91 -9.94 14.10 -12.43
N HIS A 92 -9.10 13.37 -11.75
CA HIS A 92 -8.73 11.98 -12.01
C HIS A 92 -8.93 11.13 -10.76
N GLY A 93 -10.14 10.87 -10.38
CA GLY A 93 -10.44 10.14 -9.17
C GLY A 93 -10.62 8.65 -9.39
N PHE A 94 -10.61 7.94 -8.29
CA PHE A 94 -11.06 6.57 -8.17
C PHE A 94 -12.32 6.32 -9.01
N ARG A 95 -12.33 5.22 -9.77
CA ARG A 95 -13.44 4.87 -10.63
C ARG A 95 -14.29 3.78 -10.00
N VAL A 96 -15.59 3.94 -10.08
CA VAL A 96 -16.56 2.97 -9.53
C VAL A 96 -17.39 2.39 -10.68
N SER A 97 -17.49 1.06 -10.70
CA SER A 97 -18.31 0.38 -11.69
C SER A 97 -19.79 0.57 -11.39
N VAL A 98 -20.58 0.91 -12.41
CA VAL A 98 -22.01 1.14 -12.28
C VAL A 98 -22.80 -0.05 -12.84
N PHE A 99 -23.71 -0.60 -12.01
CA PHE A 99 -24.59 -1.71 -12.38
C PHE A 99 -23.86 -2.94 -12.95
N PRO A 100 -22.78 -3.45 -12.32
CA PRO A 100 -21.95 -4.51 -12.89
C PRO A 100 -22.62 -5.90 -12.94
N LYS A 101 -23.77 -6.09 -12.30
CA LYS A 101 -24.42 -7.41 -12.10
C LYS A 101 -24.58 -8.23 -13.37
N ARG A 102 -25.02 -7.60 -14.49
CA ARG A 102 -25.24 -8.30 -15.76
C ARG A 102 -23.93 -8.83 -16.36
N GLU A 103 -22.88 -7.99 -16.35
CA GLU A 103 -21.58 -8.36 -16.89
C GLU A 103 -20.87 -9.40 -16.00
N ILE A 104 -20.96 -9.25 -14.67
CA ILE A 104 -20.46 -10.24 -13.71
C ILE A 104 -21.10 -11.61 -13.97
N ARG A 105 -22.44 -11.66 -14.13
CA ARG A 105 -23.13 -12.90 -14.46
C ARG A 105 -22.56 -13.55 -15.73
N LYS A 106 -22.44 -12.78 -16.83
CA LYS A 106 -21.87 -13.30 -18.09
C LYS A 106 -20.46 -13.85 -17.93
N ILE A 107 -19.60 -13.13 -17.16
CA ILE A 107 -18.24 -13.55 -16.92
C ILE A 107 -18.22 -14.84 -16.10
N MET A 108 -18.99 -14.91 -15.02
CA MET A 108 -19.02 -16.08 -14.15
C MET A 108 -19.65 -17.29 -14.84
N ASP A 109 -20.73 -17.12 -15.59
CA ASP A 109 -21.37 -18.22 -16.35
C ASP A 109 -20.45 -18.79 -17.45
N GLY A 110 -19.70 -17.89 -18.12
CA GLY A 110 -18.75 -18.28 -19.18
C GLY A 110 -17.45 -18.88 -18.63
N PHE A 111 -16.95 -18.38 -17.54
CA PHE A 111 -15.69 -18.82 -16.95
C PHE A 111 -15.84 -20.03 -16.01
N LYS A 112 -16.96 -20.08 -15.25
CA LYS A 112 -17.26 -21.08 -14.23
C LYS A 112 -16.11 -21.22 -13.24
N PRO A 113 -15.85 -20.16 -12.42
CA PRO A 113 -14.75 -20.21 -11.46
C PRO A 113 -14.99 -21.26 -10.38
N ASP A 114 -13.91 -21.94 -9.97
CA ASP A 114 -13.90 -22.86 -8.82
C ASP A 114 -13.97 -22.08 -7.50
N VAL A 115 -13.40 -20.87 -7.48
CA VAL A 115 -13.40 -19.93 -6.34
C VAL A 115 -13.41 -18.50 -6.82
N VAL A 116 -14.06 -17.63 -6.04
CA VAL A 116 -13.95 -16.17 -6.24
C VAL A 116 -13.18 -15.56 -5.08
N HIS A 117 -12.27 -14.61 -5.41
CA HIS A 117 -11.51 -13.86 -4.43
C HIS A 117 -11.79 -12.37 -4.57
N VAL A 118 -12.38 -11.77 -3.54
CA VAL A 118 -12.76 -10.35 -3.50
C VAL A 118 -11.75 -9.57 -2.67
N GLN A 119 -11.13 -8.55 -3.29
CA GLN A 119 -10.09 -7.74 -2.66
C GLN A 119 -10.64 -6.49 -1.94
N VAL A 120 -11.80 -6.02 -2.37
CA VAL A 120 -12.45 -4.83 -1.78
C VAL A 120 -13.95 -4.95 -1.95
N SER A 121 -14.69 -4.51 -0.96
CA SER A 121 -16.18 -4.52 -0.95
C SER A 121 -16.78 -3.35 -1.76
N ASP A 122 -16.41 -3.22 -3.04
CA ASP A 122 -16.96 -2.28 -4.01
C ASP A 122 -18.19 -2.88 -4.78
N PRO A 123 -18.86 -2.14 -5.67
CA PRO A 123 -19.99 -2.67 -6.43
C PRO A 123 -19.68 -3.93 -7.26
N ILE A 124 -18.43 -4.10 -7.75
CA ILE A 124 -17.99 -5.33 -8.43
C ILE A 124 -17.93 -6.48 -7.44
N GLY A 125 -17.17 -6.31 -6.34
CA GLY A 125 -17.02 -7.32 -5.30
C GLY A 125 -18.37 -7.76 -4.73
N LEU A 126 -19.27 -6.79 -4.44
CA LEU A 126 -20.62 -7.09 -3.97
C LEU A 126 -21.43 -7.91 -4.98
N SER A 127 -21.29 -7.63 -6.27
CA SER A 127 -22.01 -8.36 -7.32
C SER A 127 -21.46 -9.77 -7.49
N VAL A 128 -20.12 -9.93 -7.38
CA VAL A 128 -19.45 -11.24 -7.43
C VAL A 128 -19.87 -12.09 -6.24
N VAL A 129 -19.80 -11.59 -4.99
CA VAL A 129 -20.25 -12.32 -3.79
C VAL A 129 -21.72 -12.71 -3.92
N SER A 130 -22.58 -11.80 -4.32
CA SER A 130 -24.02 -12.06 -4.49
C SER A 130 -24.31 -13.17 -5.50
N TYR A 131 -23.54 -13.23 -6.59
CA TYR A 131 -23.73 -14.24 -7.63
C TYR A 131 -23.08 -15.58 -7.22
N ALA A 132 -21.90 -15.57 -6.65
CA ALA A 132 -21.21 -16.75 -6.14
C ALA A 132 -22.07 -17.50 -5.12
N ARG A 133 -22.68 -16.79 -4.18
CA ARG A 133 -23.62 -17.37 -3.20
C ARG A 133 -24.86 -18.04 -3.85
N LYS A 134 -25.35 -17.51 -4.97
CA LYS A 134 -26.49 -18.12 -5.69
C LYS A 134 -26.09 -19.39 -6.45
N THR A 135 -24.85 -19.47 -6.88
CA THR A 135 -24.34 -20.56 -7.71
C THR A 135 -23.52 -21.59 -6.93
N GLY A 136 -23.36 -21.39 -5.61
CA GLY A 136 -22.59 -22.28 -4.75
C GLY A 136 -21.09 -22.19 -4.92
N VAL A 137 -20.56 -21.12 -5.56
CA VAL A 137 -19.13 -20.92 -5.73
C VAL A 137 -18.53 -20.36 -4.43
N PRO A 138 -17.47 -20.96 -3.87
CA PRO A 138 -16.80 -20.48 -2.67
C PRO A 138 -16.26 -19.06 -2.81
N VAL A 139 -16.32 -18.29 -1.70
CA VAL A 139 -15.91 -16.89 -1.63
C VAL A 139 -14.79 -16.72 -0.63
N VAL A 140 -13.63 -16.25 -1.09
CA VAL A 140 -12.54 -15.74 -0.24
C VAL A 140 -12.55 -14.20 -0.32
N THR A 141 -12.36 -13.54 0.80
CA THR A 141 -12.26 -12.06 0.85
C THR A 141 -10.96 -11.66 1.54
N THR A 142 -10.20 -10.77 0.90
CA THR A 142 -9.08 -10.05 1.56
C THR A 142 -9.52 -8.63 1.84
N GLU A 143 -9.40 -8.19 3.10
CA GLU A 143 -9.68 -6.81 3.46
C GLU A 143 -8.38 -6.01 3.58
N HIS A 144 -8.24 -5.01 2.74
CA HIS A 144 -7.08 -4.13 2.70
C HIS A 144 -7.33 -2.78 3.38
N ASN A 145 -8.59 -2.44 3.61
CA ASN A 145 -8.96 -1.13 4.13
C ASN A 145 -9.30 -1.22 5.62
N GLN A 146 -8.87 -0.21 6.35
CA GLN A 146 -9.38 0.10 7.67
C GLN A 146 -10.28 1.33 7.55
N PRO A 147 -11.32 1.49 8.41
CA PRO A 147 -12.19 2.66 8.38
C PRO A 147 -11.42 3.97 8.39
N GLU A 148 -10.35 4.04 9.17
CA GLU A 148 -9.48 5.21 9.35
C GLU A 148 -8.83 5.65 8.03
N VAL A 149 -8.43 4.71 7.18
CA VAL A 149 -7.86 5.01 5.85
C VAL A 149 -8.84 5.80 4.98
N LEU A 150 -10.13 5.57 5.15
CA LEU A 150 -11.18 6.26 4.39
C LEU A 150 -11.62 7.57 5.04
N THR A 151 -11.57 7.68 6.37
CA THR A 151 -12.13 8.83 7.10
C THR A 151 -11.10 9.89 7.45
N GLU A 152 -9.82 9.53 7.60
CA GLU A 152 -8.76 10.48 7.92
C GLU A 152 -8.60 11.61 6.89
N PRO A 153 -8.58 11.29 5.57
CA PRO A 153 -8.49 12.34 4.54
C PRO A 153 -9.65 13.32 4.55
N LEU A 154 -10.80 12.94 5.12
CA LEU A 154 -12.00 13.77 5.18
C LEU A 154 -11.93 14.86 6.27
N LYS A 155 -10.91 14.81 7.15
CA LYS A 155 -10.71 15.78 8.25
C LYS A 155 -11.99 16.08 9.04
N MET A 156 -12.79 15.05 9.30
CA MET A 156 -14.05 15.17 10.04
C MET A 156 -13.81 15.52 11.51
N PRO A 157 -14.69 16.32 12.15
CA PRO A 157 -14.67 16.51 13.59
C PRO A 157 -14.76 15.16 14.33
N LYS A 158 -14.02 15.01 15.44
CA LYS A 158 -13.96 13.74 16.22
C LYS A 158 -15.34 13.19 16.60
N LEU A 159 -16.31 14.07 16.86
CA LEU A 159 -17.70 13.68 17.21
C LEU A 159 -18.44 13.00 16.04
N VAL A 160 -18.11 13.36 14.80
CA VAL A 160 -18.71 12.78 13.57
C VAL A 160 -17.88 11.58 13.10
N LYS A 161 -16.56 11.66 13.22
CA LYS A 161 -15.63 10.61 12.76
C LYS A 161 -15.90 9.27 13.43
N LYS A 162 -16.01 9.24 14.77
CA LYS A 162 -16.25 8.00 15.53
C LYS A 162 -17.51 7.22 15.08
N PRO A 163 -18.70 7.84 14.95
CA PRO A 163 -19.88 7.15 14.42
C PRO A 163 -19.70 6.64 12.98
N VAL A 164 -19.00 7.42 12.12
CA VAL A 164 -18.73 7.02 10.73
C VAL A 164 -17.77 5.82 10.67
N ASP A 165 -16.70 5.84 11.47
CA ASP A 165 -15.76 4.69 11.58
C ASP A 165 -16.50 3.44 12.09
N ALA A 166 -17.37 3.56 13.07
CA ALA A 166 -18.18 2.46 13.58
C ALA A 166 -19.15 1.91 12.52
N MET A 167 -19.75 2.78 11.72
CA MET A 167 -20.63 2.40 10.61
C MET A 167 -19.85 1.68 9.51
N LEU A 168 -18.68 2.18 9.14
CA LEU A 168 -17.80 1.54 8.15
C LEU A 168 -17.28 0.19 8.65
N SER A 169 -16.87 0.10 9.92
CA SER A 169 -16.48 -1.17 10.54
C SER A 169 -17.62 -2.18 10.50
N ALA A 170 -18.85 -1.75 10.80
CA ALA A 170 -20.03 -2.60 10.69
C ALA A 170 -20.29 -3.06 9.26
N TYR A 171 -20.13 -2.16 8.30
CA TYR A 171 -20.27 -2.47 6.88
C TYR A 171 -19.25 -3.52 6.43
N PHE A 172 -17.97 -3.32 6.73
CA PHE A 172 -16.92 -4.28 6.38
C PHE A 172 -17.16 -5.63 7.04
N TYR A 173 -17.40 -5.65 8.35
CA TYR A 173 -17.69 -6.87 9.09
C TYR A 173 -18.86 -7.66 8.48
N ASN A 174 -20.02 -7.01 8.22
CA ASN A 174 -21.19 -7.67 7.66
C ASN A 174 -20.98 -8.19 6.23
N ARG A 175 -19.97 -7.68 5.51
CA ARG A 175 -19.61 -8.16 4.18
C ARG A 175 -18.71 -9.39 4.27
N GLN A 176 -17.73 -9.32 5.14
CA GLN A 176 -16.76 -10.39 5.33
C GLN A 176 -17.38 -11.63 5.92
N SER A 177 -18.34 -11.49 6.85
CA SER A 177 -19.09 -12.63 7.41
C SER A 177 -19.94 -13.39 6.37
N LYS A 178 -20.05 -12.90 5.14
CA LYS A 178 -20.66 -13.59 3.98
C LYS A 178 -19.67 -14.36 3.13
N SER A 179 -18.41 -14.39 3.48
CA SER A 179 -17.37 -15.16 2.80
C SER A 179 -17.24 -16.55 3.44
N ASP A 180 -16.59 -17.46 2.75
CA ASP A 180 -16.25 -18.78 3.30
C ASP A 180 -14.89 -18.75 4.00
N PHE A 181 -14.06 -17.76 3.64
CA PHE A 181 -12.79 -17.47 4.29
C PHE A 181 -12.46 -15.98 4.19
N VAL A 182 -11.94 -15.39 5.27
CA VAL A 182 -11.48 -14.00 5.32
C VAL A 182 -9.97 -13.96 5.53
N THR A 183 -9.27 -13.08 4.81
CA THR A 183 -7.87 -12.79 5.06
C THR A 183 -7.64 -11.30 5.26
N MET A 184 -6.63 -10.98 6.05
CA MET A 184 -6.12 -9.60 6.23
C MET A 184 -4.59 -9.62 6.18
N PRO A 185 -3.95 -8.50 5.78
CA PRO A 185 -2.52 -8.50 5.59
C PRO A 185 -1.70 -8.56 6.89
N THR A 186 -2.31 -8.20 8.03
CA THR A 186 -1.66 -8.17 9.35
C THR A 186 -2.58 -8.67 10.45
N GLN A 187 -2.00 -9.16 11.53
CA GLN A 187 -2.72 -9.57 12.73
C GLN A 187 -3.41 -8.37 13.39
N GLN A 188 -2.75 -7.22 13.43
CA GLN A 188 -3.32 -5.98 13.95
C GLN A 188 -4.61 -5.56 13.21
N ALA A 189 -4.66 -5.76 11.86
CA ALA A 189 -5.87 -5.45 11.09
C ALA A 189 -7.05 -6.35 11.49
N ILE A 190 -6.80 -7.64 11.74
CA ILE A 190 -7.81 -8.57 12.24
C ILE A 190 -8.32 -8.13 13.61
N GLU A 191 -7.40 -7.87 14.54
CA GLU A 191 -7.72 -7.46 15.92
C GLU A 191 -8.52 -6.16 15.95
N ASN A 192 -8.10 -5.15 15.20
CA ASN A 192 -8.80 -3.85 15.12
C ASN A 192 -10.26 -4.04 14.67
N LEU A 193 -10.50 -4.90 13.67
CA LEU A 193 -11.85 -5.10 13.16
C LEU A 193 -12.72 -5.94 14.13
N ILE A 194 -12.16 -6.97 14.76
CA ILE A 194 -12.83 -7.77 15.78
C ILE A 194 -13.16 -6.89 17.00
N LEU A 195 -12.18 -6.13 17.52
CA LEU A 195 -12.37 -5.24 18.67
C LEU A 195 -13.41 -4.15 18.40
N SER A 196 -13.42 -3.59 17.18
CA SER A 196 -14.40 -2.57 16.81
C SER A 196 -15.85 -3.06 16.86
N ARG A 197 -16.08 -4.37 16.82
CA ARG A 197 -17.39 -5.01 16.83
C ARG A 197 -17.66 -5.86 18.05
N ASN A 198 -16.62 -6.12 18.86
CA ASN A 198 -16.67 -7.08 19.98
C ASN A 198 -17.31 -8.43 19.58
N LYS A 199 -16.98 -8.91 18.39
CA LYS A 199 -17.58 -10.13 17.80
C LYS A 199 -16.66 -10.74 16.76
N ASP A 200 -16.51 -12.06 16.80
CA ASP A 200 -15.81 -12.84 15.78
C ASP A 200 -16.55 -12.87 14.45
N PHE A 201 -15.83 -13.07 13.35
CA PHE A 201 -16.42 -13.10 12.00
C PHE A 201 -17.42 -14.24 11.78
N GLY A 202 -17.37 -15.30 12.59
CA GLY A 202 -18.18 -16.51 12.40
C GLY A 202 -17.76 -17.35 11.19
N VAL A 203 -16.63 -17.00 10.56
CA VAL A 203 -16.00 -17.71 9.44
C VAL A 203 -14.50 -17.78 9.69
N PRO A 204 -13.76 -18.74 9.08
CA PRO A 204 -12.31 -18.83 9.22
C PRO A 204 -11.62 -17.53 8.79
N VAL A 205 -10.64 -17.09 9.59
CA VAL A 205 -9.83 -15.90 9.35
C VAL A 205 -8.35 -16.25 9.42
N ALA A 206 -7.54 -15.65 8.56
CA ALA A 206 -6.08 -15.77 8.62
C ALA A 206 -5.36 -14.50 8.23
N THR A 207 -4.18 -14.30 8.81
CA THR A 207 -3.23 -13.29 8.37
C THR A 207 -2.47 -13.80 7.16
N VAL A 208 -2.60 -13.10 6.03
CA VAL A 208 -1.84 -13.38 4.81
C VAL A 208 -1.23 -12.08 4.31
N SER A 209 0.08 -11.96 4.41
CA SER A 209 0.82 -10.80 3.91
C SER A 209 0.52 -10.55 2.42
N ASN A 210 0.52 -9.30 1.98
CA ASN A 210 0.44 -8.97 0.57
C ASN A 210 1.64 -9.49 -0.24
N GLY A 211 2.75 -9.77 0.44
CA GLY A 211 3.97 -10.27 -0.19
C GLY A 211 4.74 -9.20 -0.95
N VAL A 212 6.05 -9.37 -0.99
CA VAL A 212 6.98 -8.58 -1.78
C VAL A 212 7.83 -9.51 -2.62
N ASP A 213 8.08 -9.15 -3.87
CA ASP A 213 8.97 -9.91 -4.76
C ASP A 213 10.43 -9.76 -4.32
N LEU A 214 10.92 -10.74 -3.55
CA LEU A 214 12.29 -10.77 -3.05
C LEU A 214 13.34 -11.00 -4.14
N SER A 215 12.95 -11.33 -5.36
CA SER A 215 13.87 -11.40 -6.49
C SER A 215 14.25 -10.01 -7.01
N SER A 216 13.34 -9.07 -6.91
CA SER A 216 13.48 -7.67 -7.32
C SER A 216 13.94 -6.78 -6.16
N PHE A 217 13.25 -6.84 -5.02
CA PHE A 217 13.65 -6.16 -3.79
C PHE A 217 14.66 -7.05 -3.04
N LYS A 218 15.93 -6.79 -3.22
CA LYS A 218 17.04 -7.55 -2.63
C LYS A 218 18.25 -6.67 -2.38
N PRO A 219 19.11 -7.04 -1.44
CA PRO A 219 20.36 -6.32 -1.18
C PRO A 219 21.23 -6.22 -2.43
N GLY A 220 22.01 -5.18 -2.49
CA GLY A 220 22.95 -4.95 -3.57
C GLY A 220 23.43 -3.51 -3.60
N LYS A 221 24.41 -3.24 -4.46
CA LYS A 221 24.81 -1.87 -4.77
C LYS A 221 23.89 -1.33 -5.85
N ALA A 222 23.44 -0.09 -5.70
CA ALA A 222 22.73 0.60 -6.75
C ALA A 222 23.66 0.81 -7.96
N LYS A 223 23.09 0.77 -9.14
CA LYS A 223 23.83 1.02 -10.38
C LYS A 223 24.30 2.47 -10.45
N ASP A 224 25.48 2.68 -11.01
CA ASP A 224 26.08 4.02 -11.13
C ASP A 224 25.17 5.00 -11.87
N GLU A 225 24.49 4.55 -12.92
CA GLU A 225 23.55 5.35 -13.70
C GLU A 225 22.40 5.96 -12.88
N ILE A 226 22.03 5.35 -11.75
CA ILE A 226 20.97 5.85 -10.85
C ILE A 226 21.45 7.09 -10.10
N TYR A 227 22.68 7.09 -9.62
CA TYR A 227 23.25 8.25 -8.95
C TYR A 227 23.31 9.46 -9.87
N ASP A 228 23.77 9.26 -11.12
CA ASP A 228 23.87 10.32 -12.12
C ASP A 228 22.48 10.81 -12.55
N LYS A 229 21.56 9.88 -12.87
CA LYS A 229 20.20 10.18 -13.31
C LYS A 229 19.41 11.02 -12.32
N TYR A 230 19.51 10.67 -11.03
CA TYR A 230 18.74 11.31 -9.97
C TYR A 230 19.55 12.34 -9.17
N LYS A 231 20.81 12.61 -9.57
CA LYS A 231 21.73 13.54 -8.91
C LYS A 231 21.91 13.25 -7.42
N ILE A 232 22.05 11.96 -7.11
CA ILE A 232 22.29 11.41 -5.78
C ILE A 232 23.80 11.30 -5.57
N LYS A 233 24.31 11.70 -4.41
CA LYS A 233 25.73 11.53 -4.07
C LYS A 233 26.02 10.06 -3.73
N LYS A 234 27.20 9.56 -4.16
CA LYS A 234 27.69 8.22 -3.76
C LYS A 234 28.41 8.29 -2.43
N ASP A 235 28.39 7.17 -1.72
CA ASP A 235 29.22 6.93 -0.54
C ASP A 235 29.03 7.97 0.60
N VAL A 236 27.82 8.53 0.70
CA VAL A 236 27.43 9.42 1.79
C VAL A 236 26.25 8.85 2.57
N PRO A 237 26.12 9.14 3.88
CA PRO A 237 25.00 8.66 4.69
C PRO A 237 23.67 9.06 4.04
N THR A 238 22.82 8.07 3.73
CA THR A 238 21.61 8.31 2.93
C THR A 238 20.36 7.80 3.63
N VAL A 239 19.42 8.71 3.87
CA VAL A 239 18.04 8.38 4.27
C VAL A 239 17.20 8.20 3.01
N VAL A 240 16.33 7.19 2.98
CA VAL A 240 15.37 6.97 1.88
C VAL A 240 13.95 6.98 2.42
N TYR A 241 13.06 7.64 1.71
CA TYR A 241 11.62 7.50 1.84
C TYR A 241 11.03 7.10 0.49
N VAL A 242 10.13 6.14 0.49
CA VAL A 242 9.34 5.75 -0.69
C VAL A 242 7.88 5.69 -0.28
N GLY A 243 7.00 6.36 -1.02
CA GLY A 243 5.58 6.33 -0.75
C GLY A 243 4.82 7.55 -1.27
N ARG A 244 3.50 7.57 -1.03
CA ARG A 244 2.69 8.76 -1.33
C ARG A 244 3.09 9.92 -0.42
N VAL A 245 3.07 11.12 -0.98
CA VAL A 245 3.38 12.36 -0.25
C VAL A 245 2.07 13.08 0.08
N ASP A 246 1.24 12.40 0.87
CA ASP A 246 -0.07 12.90 1.29
C ASP A 246 -0.07 13.19 2.81
N PRO A 247 -1.00 14.01 3.31
CA PRO A 247 -1.04 14.45 4.72
C PRO A 247 -1.01 13.31 5.74
N GLU A 248 -1.69 12.20 5.44
CA GLU A 248 -1.73 11.03 6.34
C GLU A 248 -0.39 10.29 6.43
N LYS A 249 0.52 10.48 5.46
CA LYS A 249 1.88 9.90 5.48
C LYS A 249 2.87 10.74 6.28
N LYS A 250 2.49 11.96 6.64
CA LYS A 250 3.28 12.86 7.51
C LYS A 250 4.76 13.00 7.09
N VAL A 251 5.03 12.97 5.78
CA VAL A 251 6.39 13.02 5.21
C VAL A 251 7.14 14.27 5.67
N GLY A 252 6.43 15.37 5.93
CA GLY A 252 7.01 16.59 6.47
C GLY A 252 7.77 16.38 7.78
N LEU A 253 7.31 15.48 8.68
CA LEU A 253 8.02 15.17 9.93
C LEU A 253 9.35 14.46 9.67
N VAL A 254 9.40 13.59 8.64
CA VAL A 254 10.64 12.90 8.23
C VAL A 254 11.66 13.92 7.69
N VAL A 255 11.22 14.89 6.87
CA VAL A 255 12.07 15.97 6.35
C VAL A 255 12.56 16.88 7.48
N GLU A 256 11.68 17.19 8.44
CA GLU A 256 12.01 18.01 9.61
C GLU A 256 13.04 17.30 10.52
N ALA A 257 12.87 16.01 10.74
CA ALA A 257 13.85 15.19 11.46
C ALA A 257 15.19 15.13 10.72
N PHE A 258 15.16 14.95 9.40
CA PHE A 258 16.39 14.96 8.60
C PHE A 258 17.11 16.31 8.65
N ALA A 259 16.41 17.46 8.70
CA ALA A 259 17.04 18.74 8.87
C ALA A 259 17.93 18.80 10.13
N LYS A 260 17.46 18.23 11.26
CA LYS A 260 18.24 18.13 12.50
C LYS A 260 19.44 17.18 12.38
N VAL A 261 19.29 16.12 11.58
CA VAL A 261 20.42 15.20 11.28
C VAL A 261 21.48 15.91 10.43
N TYR A 262 21.04 16.69 9.44
CA TYR A 262 21.92 17.43 8.54
C TYR A 262 22.82 18.43 9.28
N ASP A 263 22.34 19.04 10.37
CA ASP A 263 23.13 19.93 11.23
C ASP A 263 24.29 19.18 11.92
N ARG A 264 24.15 17.87 12.16
CA ARG A 264 25.16 17.01 12.82
C ARG A 264 26.02 16.20 11.83
N LEU A 265 25.45 15.87 10.67
CA LEU A 265 26.06 15.12 9.57
C LEU A 265 25.87 15.88 8.25
N PRO A 266 26.67 16.92 7.97
CA PRO A 266 26.48 17.77 6.79
C PRO A 266 26.65 17.06 5.43
N ASP A 267 27.33 15.92 5.41
CA ASP A 267 27.47 15.08 4.21
C ASP A 267 26.25 14.20 3.94
N ALA A 268 25.38 14.00 4.93
CA ALA A 268 24.19 13.18 4.77
C ALA A 268 23.25 13.74 3.69
N GLN A 269 22.51 12.83 3.04
CA GLN A 269 21.47 13.19 2.07
C GLN A 269 20.17 12.47 2.35
N PHE A 270 19.06 13.04 1.84
CA PHE A 270 17.76 12.42 1.90
C PHE A 270 17.17 12.28 0.49
N VAL A 271 16.81 11.06 0.12
CA VAL A 271 16.18 10.71 -1.15
C VAL A 271 14.71 10.43 -0.90
N LEU A 272 13.85 11.34 -1.32
CA LEU A 272 12.40 11.27 -1.20
C LEU A 272 11.81 10.84 -2.55
N VAL A 273 11.28 9.61 -2.59
CA VAL A 273 10.66 9.03 -3.79
C VAL A 273 9.15 8.96 -3.58
N GLY A 274 8.43 9.71 -4.36
CA GLY A 274 6.97 9.73 -4.30
C GLY A 274 6.37 11.06 -4.69
N ASP A 275 5.06 11.04 -4.85
CA ASP A 275 4.28 12.23 -5.22
C ASP A 275 2.98 12.27 -4.40
N GLY A 276 2.38 13.43 -4.30
CA GLY A 276 1.16 13.65 -3.56
C GLY A 276 0.88 15.12 -3.28
N VAL A 277 -0.22 15.39 -2.61
CA VAL A 277 -0.71 16.77 -2.41
C VAL A 277 0.18 17.63 -1.49
N ASP A 278 0.95 17.00 -0.59
CA ASP A 278 1.85 17.71 0.33
C ASP A 278 3.24 17.99 -0.29
N ARG A 279 3.53 17.49 -1.48
CA ARG A 279 4.86 17.63 -2.11
C ARG A 279 5.30 19.09 -2.22
N ILE A 280 4.44 19.97 -2.72
CA ILE A 280 4.76 21.40 -2.88
C ILE A 280 5.12 22.03 -1.53
N ARG A 281 4.35 21.74 -0.49
CA ARG A 281 4.61 22.23 0.88
C ARG A 281 5.95 21.75 1.42
N ILE A 282 6.30 20.50 1.13
CA ILE A 282 7.58 19.91 1.53
C ILE A 282 8.75 20.60 0.78
N GLU A 283 8.63 20.80 -0.52
CA GLU A 283 9.63 21.50 -1.33
C GLU A 283 9.81 22.96 -0.86
N GLU A 284 8.72 23.67 -0.53
CA GLU A 284 8.76 25.00 0.07
C GLU A 284 9.48 25.01 1.42
N TYR A 285 9.24 24.01 2.27
CA TYR A 285 9.93 23.87 3.56
C TYR A 285 11.43 23.63 3.38
N ILE A 286 11.81 22.71 2.49
CA ILE A 286 13.22 22.40 2.15
C ILE A 286 13.94 23.67 1.69
N ASN A 287 13.34 24.43 0.78
CA ASN A 287 13.89 25.67 0.25
C ASN A 287 14.02 26.75 1.35
N LYS A 288 12.98 26.93 2.17
CA LYS A 288 12.99 27.89 3.28
C LYS A 288 14.09 27.61 4.31
N LYS A 289 14.39 26.34 4.54
CA LYS A 289 15.42 25.88 5.50
C LYS A 289 16.80 25.72 4.86
N ASP A 290 16.94 25.97 3.56
CA ASP A 290 18.18 25.82 2.75
C ASP A 290 18.81 24.41 2.88
N ILE A 291 17.98 23.34 2.96
CA ILE A 291 18.46 21.96 3.10
C ILE A 291 18.86 21.44 1.71
N LYS A 292 20.11 21.66 1.31
CA LYS A 292 20.60 21.38 -0.07
C LYS A 292 20.73 19.88 -0.39
N SER A 293 20.74 19.00 0.61
CA SER A 293 20.97 17.58 0.46
C SER A 293 19.70 16.72 0.40
N VAL A 294 18.52 17.32 0.26
CA VAL A 294 17.26 16.61 -0.01
C VAL A 294 17.01 16.53 -1.52
N ARG A 295 16.71 15.34 -2.02
CA ARG A 295 16.32 15.08 -3.41
C ARG A 295 14.88 14.62 -3.45
N VAL A 296 13.97 15.46 -3.94
CA VAL A 296 12.56 15.11 -4.15
C VAL A 296 12.41 14.64 -5.59
N LEU A 297 12.27 13.33 -5.79
CA LEU A 297 12.32 12.72 -7.12
C LEU A 297 10.94 12.62 -7.80
N GLY A 298 9.86 12.89 -7.05
CA GLY A 298 8.53 12.59 -7.56
C GLY A 298 8.31 11.09 -7.69
N ARG A 299 7.35 10.70 -8.51
CA ARG A 299 7.04 9.30 -8.73
C ARG A 299 8.10 8.63 -9.60
N VAL A 300 8.65 7.54 -9.12
CA VAL A 300 9.58 6.69 -9.87
C VAL A 300 8.97 5.31 -10.06
N MET A 301 9.12 4.76 -11.25
CA MET A 301 8.62 3.42 -11.61
C MET A 301 9.76 2.40 -11.57
N GLN A 302 9.40 1.13 -11.54
CA GLN A 302 10.33 0.02 -11.75
C GLN A 302 10.92 0.10 -13.17
N PRO A 303 12.20 -0.29 -13.38
CA PRO A 303 13.09 -0.93 -12.39
C PRO A 303 13.86 0.04 -11.48
N ASP A 304 13.88 1.34 -11.75
CA ASP A 304 14.67 2.32 -11.01
C ASP A 304 14.29 2.36 -9.52
N LEU A 305 13.03 2.08 -9.19
CA LEU A 305 12.57 2.05 -7.80
C LEU A 305 13.36 1.06 -6.95
N TYR A 306 13.69 -0.13 -7.49
CA TYR A 306 14.49 -1.12 -6.79
C TYR A 306 15.89 -0.60 -6.46
N GLU A 307 16.49 0.12 -7.41
CA GLU A 307 17.80 0.71 -7.25
C GLU A 307 17.79 1.85 -6.22
N LEU A 308 16.69 2.64 -6.17
CA LEU A 308 16.56 3.75 -5.23
C LEU A 308 16.44 3.28 -3.77
N TYR A 309 15.90 2.11 -3.49
CA TYR A 309 16.04 1.52 -2.16
C TYR A 309 17.50 1.20 -1.83
N ARG A 310 18.28 0.70 -2.80
CA ARG A 310 19.69 0.30 -2.61
C ARG A 310 20.66 1.47 -2.41
N VAL A 311 20.26 2.71 -2.71
CA VAL A 311 21.11 3.89 -2.40
C VAL A 311 21.08 4.25 -0.92
N GLY A 312 20.12 3.75 -0.15
CA GLY A 312 19.90 4.10 1.24
C GLY A 312 20.76 3.33 2.24
N ASP A 313 21.06 3.98 3.36
CA ASP A 313 21.58 3.37 4.58
C ASP A 313 20.47 3.12 5.62
N VAL A 314 19.35 3.85 5.52
CA VAL A 314 18.19 3.71 6.38
C VAL A 314 16.91 4.15 5.63
N PHE A 315 15.82 3.46 5.88
CA PHE A 315 14.48 3.85 5.43
C PHE A 315 13.72 4.51 6.58
N ALA A 316 13.05 5.63 6.33
CA ALA A 316 12.30 6.33 7.37
C ALA A 316 10.90 6.71 6.90
N THR A 317 9.90 6.52 7.78
CA THR A 317 8.52 6.94 7.58
C THR A 317 7.88 7.42 8.88
N ALA A 318 6.96 8.39 8.79
CA ALA A 318 6.17 8.87 9.92
C ALA A 318 4.66 8.59 9.74
N SER A 319 4.32 7.63 8.89
CA SER A 319 2.93 7.24 8.64
C SER A 319 2.31 6.56 9.86
N GLU A 320 1.22 7.09 10.37
CA GLU A 320 0.46 6.51 11.49
C GLU A 320 -0.63 5.54 11.03
N ILE A 321 -0.96 5.57 9.73
CA ILE A 321 -2.05 4.78 9.16
C ILE A 321 -1.50 3.85 8.10
N GLU A 322 -1.17 2.64 8.50
CA GLU A 322 -0.73 1.57 7.62
C GLU A 322 -1.50 0.29 7.92
N THR A 323 -2.05 -0.31 6.89
CA THR A 323 -2.69 -1.64 7.01
C THR A 323 -1.64 -2.75 7.04
N GLN A 324 -0.50 -2.54 6.37
CA GLN A 324 0.65 -3.43 6.42
C GLN A 324 1.98 -2.68 6.30
N GLY A 325 2.03 -1.59 5.51
CA GLY A 325 3.28 -0.88 5.25
C GLY A 325 4.17 -1.61 4.25
N ILE A 326 3.67 -1.92 3.05
CA ILE A 326 4.39 -2.65 2.00
C ILE A 326 5.77 -2.03 1.73
N VAL A 327 5.87 -0.71 1.71
CA VAL A 327 7.14 0.02 1.49
C VAL A 327 8.20 -0.26 2.59
N LEU A 328 7.76 -0.55 3.82
CA LEU A 328 8.65 -1.00 4.89
C LEU A 328 9.21 -2.41 4.63
N ILE A 329 8.36 -3.30 4.09
CA ILE A 329 8.77 -4.65 3.71
C ILE A 329 9.72 -4.60 2.50
N GLU A 330 9.45 -3.73 1.51
CA GLU A 330 10.34 -3.48 0.36
C GLU A 330 11.71 -2.98 0.82
N ALA A 331 11.73 -2.02 1.75
CA ALA A 331 12.95 -1.50 2.37
C ALA A 331 13.70 -2.61 3.15
N ALA A 332 12.99 -3.38 3.98
CA ALA A 332 13.56 -4.49 4.72
C ALA A 332 14.13 -5.57 3.79
N ALA A 333 13.44 -5.86 2.68
CA ALA A 333 13.88 -6.82 1.66
C ALA A 333 15.15 -6.38 0.94
N THR A 334 15.41 -5.07 0.85
CA THR A 334 16.68 -4.54 0.33
C THR A 334 17.77 -4.43 1.41
N GLY A 335 17.46 -4.85 2.65
CA GLY A 335 18.39 -4.86 3.76
C GLY A 335 18.51 -3.51 4.48
N LEU A 336 17.56 -2.59 4.32
CA LEU A 336 17.62 -1.32 5.03
C LEU A 336 17.18 -1.47 6.49
N PRO A 337 17.91 -0.89 7.46
CA PRO A 337 17.38 -0.54 8.76
C PRO A 337 16.13 0.34 8.63
N LEU A 338 15.17 0.20 9.55
CA LEU A 338 13.89 0.88 9.47
C LEU A 338 13.71 1.91 10.59
N ILE A 339 13.13 3.05 10.26
CA ILE A 339 12.58 4.02 11.22
C ILE A 339 11.12 4.22 10.89
N ALA A 340 10.26 3.95 11.86
CA ALA A 340 8.83 4.12 11.73
C ALA A 340 8.24 4.69 13.03
N VAL A 341 6.97 5.08 13.01
CA VAL A 341 6.26 5.50 14.23
C VAL A 341 5.48 4.33 14.82
N ASP A 342 5.35 4.28 16.15
CA ASP A 342 4.60 3.24 16.86
C ASP A 342 3.09 3.42 16.67
N ALA A 343 2.63 3.11 15.47
CA ALA A 343 1.22 3.22 15.11
C ALA A 343 0.82 2.14 14.09
N GLY A 344 -0.41 1.65 14.20
CA GLY A 344 -0.96 0.69 13.27
C GLY A 344 -0.14 -0.60 13.15
N ALA A 345 -0.04 -1.12 11.93
CA ALA A 345 0.60 -2.41 11.66
C ALA A 345 2.11 -2.33 11.42
N VAL A 346 2.72 -1.15 11.45
CA VAL A 346 4.16 -0.99 11.15
C VAL A 346 5.05 -1.73 12.14
N LYS A 347 4.60 -1.91 13.38
CA LYS A 347 5.29 -2.67 14.45
C LYS A 347 5.45 -4.18 14.14
N GLU A 348 4.71 -4.70 13.18
CA GLU A 348 4.91 -6.08 12.73
C GLU A 348 6.14 -6.22 11.82
N VAL A 349 6.63 -5.12 11.24
CA VAL A 349 7.77 -5.08 10.32
C VAL A 349 8.97 -4.35 10.90
N CYS A 350 8.76 -3.23 11.61
CA CYS A 350 9.82 -2.47 12.29
C CYS A 350 9.81 -2.82 13.79
N ILE A 351 10.89 -3.41 14.28
CA ILE A 351 11.03 -3.87 15.67
C ILE A 351 12.20 -3.14 16.30
N THR A 352 11.92 -2.32 17.32
CA THR A 352 12.93 -1.52 18.02
C THR A 352 14.08 -2.39 18.56
N GLY A 353 15.32 -1.99 18.23
CA GLY A 353 16.55 -2.67 18.65
C GLY A 353 16.88 -3.96 17.89
N LYS A 354 15.98 -4.44 17.02
CA LYS A 354 16.17 -5.63 16.18
C LYS A 354 16.58 -5.24 14.75
N ASN A 355 15.72 -4.49 14.04
CA ASN A 355 15.95 -4.04 12.67
C ASN A 355 15.74 -2.54 12.47
N GLY A 356 15.52 -1.78 13.54
CA GLY A 356 15.29 -0.35 13.48
C GLY A 356 14.80 0.23 14.79
N TYR A 357 14.05 1.35 14.66
CA TYR A 357 13.44 2.04 15.79
C TYR A 357 11.98 2.41 15.47
N LEU A 358 11.10 2.14 16.44
CA LEU A 358 9.75 2.70 16.49
C LEU A 358 9.79 3.95 17.36
N CYS A 359 9.39 5.08 16.80
CA CYS A 359 9.35 6.38 17.46
C CYS A 359 7.93 6.73 17.88
N GLU A 360 7.78 7.59 18.86
CA GLU A 360 6.48 8.13 19.24
C GLU A 360 5.86 8.94 18.08
N PRO A 361 4.58 8.75 17.78
CA PRO A 361 3.89 9.50 16.73
C PRO A 361 4.01 11.02 16.92
N GLY A 362 4.54 11.70 15.89
CA GLY A 362 4.76 13.15 15.92
C GLY A 362 6.07 13.61 16.58
N ASN A 363 6.85 12.73 17.19
CA ASN A 363 8.10 13.06 17.87
C ASN A 363 9.27 13.17 16.86
N VAL A 364 9.44 14.36 16.31
CA VAL A 364 10.50 14.67 15.33
C VAL A 364 11.90 14.45 15.91
N ASP A 365 12.10 14.74 17.19
CA ASP A 365 13.41 14.60 17.85
C ASP A 365 13.83 13.14 17.95
N GLU A 366 12.90 12.25 18.31
CA GLU A 366 13.18 10.82 18.38
C GLU A 366 13.45 10.22 17.00
N ILE A 367 12.71 10.66 15.97
CA ILE A 367 12.98 10.25 14.57
C ILE A 367 14.38 10.71 14.14
N ALA A 368 14.78 11.96 14.47
CA ALA A 368 16.09 12.51 14.14
C ALA A 368 17.22 11.77 14.86
N GLU A 369 17.06 11.50 16.16
CA GLU A 369 18.07 10.74 16.93
C GLU A 369 18.22 9.31 16.42
N SER A 370 17.13 8.64 16.08
CA SER A 370 17.13 7.32 15.47
C SER A 370 17.87 7.31 14.12
N MET A 371 17.63 8.33 13.28
CA MET A 371 18.35 8.49 12.00
C MET A 371 19.85 8.68 12.25
N TYR A 372 20.21 9.60 13.14
CA TYR A 372 21.60 9.89 13.46
C TYR A 372 22.32 8.66 13.99
N THR A 373 21.71 7.95 14.92
CA THR A 373 22.27 6.74 15.53
C THR A 373 22.59 5.68 14.48
N ILE A 374 21.63 5.39 13.58
CA ILE A 374 21.83 4.40 12.52
C ILE A 374 22.87 4.88 11.49
N LEU A 375 22.82 6.15 11.06
CA LEU A 375 23.75 6.66 10.05
C LEU A 375 25.19 6.76 10.55
N SER A 376 25.39 6.93 11.86
CA SER A 376 26.73 7.08 12.48
C SER A 376 27.38 5.76 12.87
N ASP A 377 26.63 4.64 12.91
CA ASP A 377 27.13 3.34 13.38
C ASP A 377 26.99 2.26 12.29
N LYS A 378 28.07 1.96 11.59
CA LYS A 378 28.11 0.96 10.51
C LYS A 378 27.89 -0.49 11.01
N GLU A 379 28.26 -0.81 12.25
CA GLU A 379 28.01 -2.14 12.81
C GLU A 379 26.54 -2.31 13.18
N LEU A 380 25.92 -1.26 13.72
CA LEU A 380 24.48 -1.23 13.95
C LEU A 380 23.69 -1.37 12.63
N GLN A 381 24.12 -0.66 11.57
CA GLN A 381 23.51 -0.79 10.23
C GLN A 381 23.55 -2.25 9.75
N LYS A 382 24.70 -2.92 9.84
CA LYS A 382 24.86 -4.32 9.44
C LYS A 382 23.97 -5.26 10.27
N LYS A 383 23.92 -5.04 11.58
CA LYS A 383 23.06 -5.82 12.49
C LYS A 383 21.59 -5.68 12.10
N PHE A 384 21.13 -4.46 11.94
CA PHE A 384 19.73 -4.18 11.58
C PHE A 384 19.39 -4.64 10.17
N SER A 385 20.31 -4.48 9.22
CA SER A 385 20.17 -4.99 7.85
C SER A 385 19.90 -6.50 7.83
N LYS A 386 20.69 -7.29 8.57
CA LYS A 386 20.50 -8.73 8.65
C LYS A 386 19.11 -9.07 9.20
N ALA A 387 18.68 -8.42 10.26
CA ALA A 387 17.38 -8.66 10.87
C ALA A 387 16.22 -8.19 9.95
N SER A 388 16.40 -7.11 9.19
CA SER A 388 15.43 -6.67 8.16
C SER A 388 15.21 -7.75 7.11
N LEU A 389 16.28 -8.36 6.60
CA LEU A 389 16.20 -9.45 5.62
C LEU A 389 15.48 -10.68 6.18
N GLU A 390 15.74 -11.03 7.44
CA GLU A 390 15.06 -12.14 8.11
C GLU A 390 13.56 -11.87 8.21
N ILE A 391 13.15 -10.66 8.62
CA ILE A 391 11.73 -10.27 8.69
C ILE A 391 11.10 -10.26 7.31
N ALA A 392 11.76 -9.65 6.31
CA ALA A 392 11.23 -9.58 4.94
C ALA A 392 11.03 -10.97 4.32
N SER A 393 11.85 -11.96 4.69
CA SER A 393 11.74 -13.32 4.17
C SER A 393 10.38 -13.98 4.48
N GLU A 394 9.70 -13.58 5.57
CA GLU A 394 8.37 -14.06 5.92
C GLU A 394 7.27 -13.44 5.05
N HIS A 395 7.61 -12.35 4.34
CA HIS A 395 6.72 -11.63 3.44
C HIS A 395 7.01 -11.91 1.95
N ASP A 396 7.69 -13.02 1.63
CA ASP A 396 7.93 -13.44 0.24
C ASP A 396 6.60 -13.61 -0.50
N LEU A 397 6.50 -13.00 -1.68
CA LEU A 397 5.35 -13.11 -2.57
C LEU A 397 5.02 -14.57 -2.92
N ASN A 398 6.02 -15.42 -3.10
CA ASN A 398 5.80 -16.85 -3.36
C ASN A 398 5.12 -17.53 -2.18
N LYS A 399 5.58 -17.27 -0.94
CA LYS A 399 4.91 -17.76 0.27
C LYS A 399 3.46 -17.27 0.38
N THR A 400 3.22 -16.01 0.00
CA THR A 400 1.87 -15.43 -0.05
C THR A 400 0.95 -16.19 -1.02
N ILE A 401 1.42 -16.41 -2.25
CA ILE A 401 0.64 -17.12 -3.28
C ILE A 401 0.34 -18.56 -2.84
N ASP A 402 1.32 -19.25 -2.26
CA ASP A 402 1.15 -20.61 -1.76
C ASP A 402 0.13 -20.69 -0.61
N LYS A 403 0.13 -19.68 0.30
CA LYS A 403 -0.91 -19.58 1.33
C LYS A 403 -2.31 -19.40 0.73
N PHE A 404 -2.46 -18.56 -0.32
CA PHE A 404 -3.75 -18.41 -1.01
C PHE A 404 -4.18 -19.67 -1.73
N LEU A 405 -3.29 -20.39 -2.39
CA LEU A 405 -3.60 -21.68 -3.01
C LEU A 405 -4.12 -22.68 -1.98
N ASN A 406 -3.49 -22.75 -0.80
CA ASN A 406 -3.93 -23.60 0.29
C ASN A 406 -5.32 -23.20 0.80
N ILE A 407 -5.61 -21.89 0.93
CA ILE A 407 -6.93 -21.39 1.33
C ILE A 407 -7.97 -21.73 0.27
N TYR A 408 -7.67 -21.54 -1.01
CA TYR A 408 -8.61 -21.88 -2.09
C TYR A 408 -8.94 -23.38 -2.11
N ASN A 409 -7.95 -24.24 -2.01
CA ASN A 409 -8.16 -25.69 -1.92
C ASN A 409 -9.03 -26.06 -0.71
N LYS A 410 -8.85 -25.38 0.44
CA LYS A 410 -9.62 -25.63 1.65
C LYS A 410 -11.09 -25.22 1.54
N VAL A 411 -11.41 -24.17 0.78
CA VAL A 411 -12.81 -23.72 0.62
C VAL A 411 -13.55 -24.42 -0.53
N ILE A 412 -12.80 -25.00 -1.49
CA ILE A 412 -13.36 -25.76 -2.60
C ILE A 412 -13.75 -27.18 -2.16
N ASN A 413 -12.95 -27.81 -1.28
CA ASN A 413 -13.17 -29.16 -0.72
C ASN A 413 -14.01 -29.11 0.56
#